data_f5e702162e97b4f054bfce40860368f1
#
_entry.id   f5e702162e97b4f054bfce40860368f1
#
_cell.length_a   1.000
_cell.length_b   1.000
_cell.length_c   1.000
_cell.angle_alpha   90.00
_cell.angle_beta   90.00
_cell.angle_gamma   90.00
#
_symmetry.space_group_name_H-M   'P 1'
#
loop_
_entity.id
_entity.type
_entity.pdbx_description
1 polymer ?
#
loop_
_entity_poly.entity_id
_entity_poly.type
_entity_poly.pdbx_seq_one_letter_code
_entity_poly.pdbx_strand_id
1 'polypeptide(L)'
;AAPLVGEEDAADLRANAELCAAMMAEIVAVDASLSTEAALNAIDRGTYEGGATGRHWVLDPIDGTKGFLRGDQYAIALGLIEDGEVVIGVMGCPNLPSKDGTKGAIFVASKGEGTEMFTLDGVSKGKISVSDVSVLAHANFCESVERGHSSHSHSAQIAAKLGITTEPYRIDSQCKYAAVGRGDAAIYLRLPTRPGYQEKIWDHAAGVAVIVEAGGTVTDVYGKDLDFSLGRTLANNKGVIVSNGQFHAEILVAVREVLGL
;
A
#
# COMPACT_ATOMS: atom_id res chain seq x y z
N ALA A 1 -20.86 11.64 -7.94
CA ALA A 1 -19.59 10.92 -7.78
C ALA A 1 -19.51 10.39 -6.36
N ALA A 2 -18.91 9.22 -6.12
CA ALA A 2 -18.71 8.69 -4.78
C ALA A 2 -17.77 9.62 -3.97
N PRO A 3 -17.93 9.70 -2.63
CA PRO A 3 -17.01 10.41 -1.75
C PRO A 3 -15.58 9.88 -1.86
N LEU A 4 -14.59 10.68 -1.43
CA LEU A 4 -13.18 10.33 -1.46
C LEU A 4 -12.54 10.61 -0.09
N VAL A 5 -11.84 9.61 0.45
CA VAL A 5 -10.89 9.76 1.55
C VAL A 5 -9.49 9.85 0.92
N GLY A 6 -8.84 11.00 1.04
CA GLY A 6 -7.49 11.20 0.50
C GLY A 6 -6.48 11.47 1.61
N GLU A 7 -5.22 11.22 1.35
CA GLU A 7 -4.13 11.69 2.20
C GLU A 7 -4.04 13.22 2.15
N GLU A 8 -4.16 13.80 0.97
CA GLU A 8 -3.95 15.21 0.70
C GLU A 8 -5.24 16.03 0.74
N ASP A 9 -5.13 17.29 1.13
CA ASP A 9 -6.14 18.35 1.01
C ASP A 9 -5.54 19.61 0.37
N ALA A 10 -6.38 20.60 0.04
CA ALA A 10 -5.92 21.81 -0.63
C ALA A 10 -5.58 22.97 0.33
N ALA A 11 -5.48 22.74 1.65
CA ALA A 11 -5.29 23.81 2.62
C ALA A 11 -3.99 24.58 2.39
N ASP A 12 -2.86 23.89 2.23
CA ASP A 12 -1.55 24.50 1.98
C ASP A 12 -1.50 25.19 0.62
N LEU A 13 -2.14 24.64 -0.41
CA LEU A 13 -2.25 25.22 -1.74
C LEU A 13 -3.06 26.52 -1.71
N ARG A 14 -4.14 26.58 -0.94
CA ARG A 14 -4.95 27.79 -0.76
C ARG A 14 -4.21 28.86 0.03
N ALA A 15 -3.33 28.46 0.96
CA ALA A 15 -2.53 29.38 1.77
C ALA A 15 -1.27 29.92 1.05
N ASN A 16 -0.78 29.23 0.01
CA ASN A 16 0.44 29.55 -0.70
C ASN A 16 0.22 29.70 -2.20
N ALA A 17 0.12 30.96 -2.65
CA ALA A 17 -0.16 31.30 -4.05
C ALA A 17 0.95 30.81 -5.02
N GLU A 18 2.22 30.81 -4.59
CA GLU A 18 3.34 30.35 -5.42
C GLU A 18 3.28 28.83 -5.63
N LEU A 19 3.03 28.07 -4.56
CA LEU A 19 2.87 26.63 -4.62
C LEU A 19 1.63 26.25 -5.47
N CYS A 20 0.53 26.97 -5.29
CA CYS A 20 -0.68 26.80 -6.09
C CYS A 20 -0.42 27.06 -7.57
N ALA A 21 0.32 28.13 -7.91
CA ALA A 21 0.65 28.45 -9.29
C ALA A 21 1.58 27.38 -9.93
N ALA A 22 2.55 26.87 -9.17
CA ALA A 22 3.43 25.78 -9.63
C ALA A 22 2.63 24.50 -9.92
N MET A 23 1.74 24.09 -9.00
CA MET A 23 0.83 22.95 -9.20
C MET A 23 -0.04 23.16 -10.45
N MET A 24 -0.63 24.34 -10.62
CA MET A 24 -1.50 24.62 -11.76
C MET A 24 -0.77 24.62 -13.09
N ALA A 25 0.54 24.98 -13.13
CA ALA A 25 1.34 24.89 -14.34
C ALA A 25 1.43 23.44 -14.84
N GLU A 26 1.63 22.48 -13.92
CA GLU A 26 1.66 21.04 -14.23
C GLU A 26 0.28 20.50 -14.64
N ILE A 27 -0.76 20.90 -13.93
CA ILE A 27 -2.15 20.48 -14.25
C ILE A 27 -2.55 20.95 -15.64
N VAL A 28 -2.31 22.23 -15.97
CA VAL A 28 -2.68 22.82 -17.28
C VAL A 28 -1.89 22.18 -18.42
N ALA A 29 -0.67 21.71 -18.17
CA ALA A 29 0.11 20.97 -19.16
C ALA A 29 -0.56 19.63 -19.56
N VAL A 30 -1.36 19.04 -18.65
CA VAL A 30 -2.09 17.78 -18.89
C VAL A 30 -3.54 18.05 -19.30
N ASP A 31 -4.21 18.97 -18.61
CA ASP A 31 -5.61 19.35 -18.86
C ASP A 31 -5.77 20.87 -18.77
N ALA A 32 -5.69 21.53 -19.91
CA ALA A 32 -5.84 22.98 -20.02
C ALA A 32 -7.26 23.49 -19.72
N SER A 33 -8.25 22.61 -19.57
CA SER A 33 -9.64 22.99 -19.26
C SER A 33 -9.89 23.19 -17.76
N LEU A 34 -9.00 22.72 -16.89
CA LEU A 34 -9.18 22.79 -15.45
C LEU A 34 -8.81 24.18 -14.92
N SER A 35 -9.78 24.82 -14.26
CA SER A 35 -9.51 26.07 -13.52
C SER A 35 -8.85 25.77 -12.16
N THR A 36 -8.14 26.75 -11.60
CA THR A 36 -7.52 26.63 -10.27
C THR A 36 -8.53 26.23 -9.21
N GLU A 37 -9.71 26.86 -9.19
CA GLU A 37 -10.74 26.54 -8.20
C GLU A 37 -11.31 25.13 -8.40
N ALA A 38 -11.46 24.68 -9.64
CA ALA A 38 -11.90 23.31 -9.91
C ALA A 38 -10.86 22.26 -9.46
N ALA A 39 -9.57 22.54 -9.65
CA ALA A 39 -8.49 21.68 -9.19
C ALA A 39 -8.44 21.61 -7.65
N LEU A 40 -8.47 22.74 -6.96
CA LEU A 40 -8.48 22.79 -5.49
C LEU A 40 -9.70 22.09 -4.90
N ASN A 41 -10.89 22.30 -5.47
CA ASN A 41 -12.10 21.62 -5.03
C ASN A 41 -12.07 20.11 -5.33
N ALA A 42 -11.37 19.68 -6.36
CA ALA A 42 -11.17 18.25 -6.64
C ALA A 42 -10.26 17.58 -5.57
N ILE A 43 -9.19 18.27 -5.15
CA ILE A 43 -8.30 17.82 -4.07
C ILE A 43 -9.06 17.78 -2.73
N ASP A 44 -9.84 18.83 -2.40
CA ASP A 44 -10.64 18.89 -1.16
C ASP A 44 -11.73 17.80 -1.07
N ARG A 45 -12.05 17.09 -2.16
CA ARG A 45 -12.88 15.88 -2.06
C ARG A 45 -12.25 14.80 -1.21
N GLY A 46 -10.93 14.81 -1.03
CA GLY A 46 -10.17 13.90 -0.17
C GLY A 46 -10.47 14.03 1.32
N THR A 47 -11.23 15.05 1.73
CA THR A 47 -11.55 15.31 3.14
C THR A 47 -12.74 14.50 3.70
N TYR A 48 -13.32 13.58 2.93
CA TYR A 48 -14.37 12.70 3.43
C TYR A 48 -13.85 11.82 4.58
N GLU A 49 -14.68 11.64 5.63
CA GLU A 49 -14.27 10.93 6.85
C GLU A 49 -14.30 9.40 6.73
N GLY A 50 -14.87 8.84 5.66
CA GLY A 50 -15.07 7.41 5.54
C GLY A 50 -16.18 6.88 6.44
N GLY A 51 -16.13 5.60 6.76
CA GLY A 51 -17.06 4.96 7.71
C GLY A 51 -17.56 3.59 7.26
N ALA A 52 -18.44 3.01 8.10
CA ALA A 52 -18.89 1.63 8.00
C ALA A 52 -19.95 1.38 6.92
N THR A 53 -20.53 2.42 6.33
CA THR A 53 -21.67 2.26 5.43
C THR A 53 -21.50 3.07 4.15
N GLY A 54 -22.07 2.54 3.07
CA GLY A 54 -22.02 3.16 1.75
C GLY A 54 -20.72 2.91 1.01
N ARG A 55 -20.52 3.65 -0.06
CA ARG A 55 -19.39 3.47 -0.99
C ARG A 55 -18.55 4.73 -1.04
N HIS A 56 -17.23 4.59 -0.88
CA HIS A 56 -16.29 5.68 -1.03
C HIS A 56 -14.94 5.21 -1.57
N TRP A 57 -14.25 6.12 -2.26
CA TRP A 57 -12.87 5.91 -2.69
C TRP A 57 -11.89 6.26 -1.58
N VAL A 58 -10.73 5.62 -1.61
CA VAL A 58 -9.58 5.92 -0.75
C VAL A 58 -8.37 6.10 -1.64
N LEU A 59 -7.64 7.22 -1.51
CA LEU A 59 -6.53 7.56 -2.39
C LEU A 59 -5.31 8.03 -1.59
N ASP A 60 -4.18 7.39 -1.86
CA ASP A 60 -2.85 7.96 -1.65
C ASP A 60 -2.26 8.30 -3.03
N PRO A 61 -2.11 9.59 -3.36
CA PRO A 61 -1.68 9.98 -4.70
C PRO A 61 -0.19 9.75 -4.94
N ILE A 62 0.64 9.77 -3.89
CA ILE A 62 2.09 9.53 -3.97
C ILE A 62 2.57 8.86 -2.68
N ASP A 63 2.19 7.60 -2.46
CA ASP A 63 2.72 6.83 -1.34
C ASP A 63 4.22 6.60 -1.52
N GLY A 64 4.98 6.89 -0.47
CA GLY A 64 6.44 6.82 -0.51
C GLY A 64 7.10 8.09 -1.04
N THR A 65 6.66 9.27 -0.61
CA THR A 65 7.17 10.60 -1.02
C THR A 65 8.70 10.70 -1.00
N LYS A 66 9.38 10.09 -0.03
CA LYS A 66 10.86 10.08 0.00
C LYS A 66 11.47 9.29 -1.15
N GLY A 67 10.88 8.13 -1.51
CA GLY A 67 11.27 7.35 -2.68
C GLY A 67 11.03 8.14 -3.97
N PHE A 68 9.85 8.76 -4.07
CA PHE A 68 9.51 9.63 -5.20
C PHE A 68 10.55 10.75 -5.41
N LEU A 69 10.91 11.48 -4.34
CA LEU A 69 11.89 12.58 -4.41
C LEU A 69 13.30 12.11 -4.79
N ARG A 70 13.63 10.84 -4.55
CA ARG A 70 14.91 10.23 -4.97
C ARG A 70 14.86 9.63 -6.39
N GLY A 71 13.69 9.59 -7.05
CA GLY A 71 13.50 8.87 -8.30
C GLY A 71 13.43 7.35 -8.12
N ASP A 72 13.20 6.88 -6.89
CA ASP A 72 13.03 5.47 -6.53
C ASP A 72 11.56 5.03 -6.61
N GLN A 73 11.18 3.95 -5.91
CA GLN A 73 9.83 3.40 -5.92
C GLN A 73 8.87 4.30 -5.14
N TYR A 74 7.72 4.55 -5.75
CA TYR A 74 6.54 5.14 -5.16
C TYR A 74 5.30 4.46 -5.74
N ALA A 75 4.16 4.65 -5.11
CA ALA A 75 2.90 4.12 -5.60
C ALA A 75 1.80 5.18 -5.63
N ILE A 76 0.90 5.06 -6.60
CA ILE A 76 -0.41 5.70 -6.60
C ILE A 76 -1.39 4.61 -6.17
N ALA A 77 -2.02 4.75 -5.02
CA ALA A 77 -2.84 3.72 -4.41
C ALA A 77 -4.30 4.17 -4.33
N LEU A 78 -5.20 3.50 -5.05
CA LEU A 78 -6.62 3.80 -5.09
C LEU A 78 -7.42 2.56 -4.66
N GLY A 79 -8.18 2.67 -3.58
CA GLY A 79 -9.10 1.64 -3.10
C GLY A 79 -10.55 2.07 -3.24
N LEU A 80 -11.47 1.13 -3.46
CA LEU A 80 -12.90 1.34 -3.28
C LEU A 80 -13.36 0.53 -2.08
N ILE A 81 -13.95 1.22 -1.12
CA ILE A 81 -14.58 0.61 0.06
C ILE A 81 -16.09 0.65 -0.11
N GLU A 82 -16.73 -0.47 0.17
CA GLU A 82 -18.19 -0.62 0.18
C GLU A 82 -18.60 -1.31 1.48
N ASP A 83 -19.40 -0.61 2.29
CA ASP A 83 -19.88 -1.08 3.61
C ASP A 83 -18.75 -1.58 4.54
N GLY A 84 -17.61 -0.88 4.54
CA GLY A 84 -16.45 -1.18 5.37
C GLY A 84 -15.49 -2.22 4.78
N GLU A 85 -15.81 -2.81 3.63
CA GLU A 85 -14.94 -3.78 2.95
C GLU A 85 -14.26 -3.18 1.72
N VAL A 86 -12.99 -3.49 1.50
CA VAL A 86 -12.29 -3.11 0.27
C VAL A 86 -12.71 -4.05 -0.86
N VAL A 87 -13.35 -3.51 -1.90
CA VAL A 87 -13.88 -4.28 -3.03
C VAL A 87 -13.09 -4.12 -4.32
N ILE A 88 -12.35 -3.00 -4.47
CA ILE A 88 -11.41 -2.76 -5.58
C ILE A 88 -10.11 -2.19 -5.01
N GLY A 89 -8.99 -2.63 -5.56
CA GLY A 89 -7.68 -2.04 -5.34
C GLY A 89 -6.96 -1.80 -6.66
N VAL A 90 -6.47 -0.59 -6.85
CA VAL A 90 -5.63 -0.23 -8.00
C VAL A 90 -4.32 0.35 -7.48
N MET A 91 -3.19 -0.18 -7.93
CA MET A 91 -1.88 0.32 -7.56
C MET A 91 -1.06 0.60 -8.82
N GLY A 92 -0.77 1.88 -9.08
CA GLY A 92 0.23 2.29 -10.04
C GLY A 92 1.61 2.33 -9.37
N CYS A 93 2.56 1.56 -9.88
CA CYS A 93 3.93 1.46 -9.34
C CYS A 93 4.94 1.82 -10.43
N PRO A 94 5.13 3.12 -10.81
CA PRO A 94 5.84 3.53 -12.03
C PRO A 94 7.30 3.12 -12.07
N ASN A 95 7.97 3.01 -10.93
CA ASN A 95 9.39 2.67 -10.84
C ASN A 95 9.65 1.24 -10.31
N LEU A 96 8.60 0.41 -10.17
CA LEU A 96 8.78 -0.96 -9.70
C LEU A 96 9.53 -1.80 -10.75
N PRO A 97 10.70 -2.38 -10.40
CA PRO A 97 11.46 -3.19 -11.36
C PRO A 97 10.71 -4.48 -11.71
N SER A 98 10.81 -4.93 -12.95
CA SER A 98 10.37 -6.24 -13.42
C SER A 98 11.57 -7.17 -13.69
N LYS A 99 11.33 -8.47 -13.66
CA LYS A 99 12.38 -9.49 -13.89
C LYS A 99 13.01 -9.41 -15.30
N ASP A 100 12.29 -8.86 -16.26
CA ASP A 100 12.74 -8.65 -17.64
C ASP A 100 13.55 -7.34 -17.83
N GLY A 101 13.82 -6.60 -16.74
CA GLY A 101 14.55 -5.34 -16.74
C GLY A 101 13.70 -4.11 -17.08
N THR A 102 12.43 -4.26 -17.39
CA THR A 102 11.50 -3.14 -17.54
C THR A 102 11.14 -2.54 -16.18
N LYS A 103 10.60 -1.32 -16.17
CA LYS A 103 10.11 -0.66 -14.98
C LYS A 103 8.66 -0.26 -15.15
N GLY A 104 7.94 -0.31 -14.05
CA GLY A 104 6.58 0.16 -13.94
C GLY A 104 5.54 -0.92 -14.23
N ALA A 105 4.52 -0.93 -13.37
CA ALA A 105 3.36 -1.80 -13.50
C ALA A 105 2.13 -1.16 -12.86
N ILE A 106 0.95 -1.55 -13.32
CA ILE A 106 -0.33 -1.27 -12.69
C ILE A 106 -0.91 -2.61 -12.24
N PHE A 107 -1.42 -2.66 -11.02
CA PHE A 107 -2.11 -3.82 -10.46
C PHE A 107 -3.55 -3.45 -10.22
N VAL A 108 -4.47 -4.29 -10.67
CA VAL A 108 -5.92 -4.10 -10.49
C VAL A 108 -6.48 -5.35 -9.85
N ALA A 109 -7.02 -5.20 -8.66
CA ALA A 109 -7.71 -6.24 -7.90
C ALA A 109 -9.20 -5.92 -7.81
N SER A 110 -10.04 -6.93 -7.96
CA SER A 110 -11.47 -6.82 -7.75
C SER A 110 -11.93 -8.04 -6.95
N LYS A 111 -12.73 -7.80 -5.91
CA LYS A 111 -13.15 -8.85 -4.97
C LYS A 111 -13.77 -10.05 -5.68
N GLY A 112 -13.16 -11.22 -5.50
CA GLY A 112 -13.55 -12.50 -6.11
C GLY A 112 -13.08 -12.70 -7.55
N GLU A 113 -12.40 -11.71 -8.17
CA GLU A 113 -11.96 -11.79 -9.56
C GLU A 113 -10.45 -12.00 -9.71
N GLY A 114 -9.71 -11.91 -8.60
CA GLY A 114 -8.24 -11.98 -8.58
C GLY A 114 -7.58 -10.65 -8.89
N THR A 115 -6.24 -10.66 -8.91
CA THR A 115 -5.41 -9.49 -9.26
C THR A 115 -4.81 -9.66 -10.65
N GLU A 116 -4.98 -8.65 -11.50
CA GLU A 116 -4.36 -8.57 -12.82
C GLU A 116 -3.29 -7.50 -12.87
N MET A 117 -2.19 -7.78 -13.58
CA MET A 117 -1.10 -6.83 -13.81
C MET A 117 -1.14 -6.29 -15.23
N PHE A 118 -0.85 -5.00 -15.36
CA PHE A 118 -0.74 -4.28 -16.63
C PHE A 118 0.59 -3.53 -16.70
N THR A 119 1.04 -3.25 -17.91
CA THR A 119 2.07 -2.25 -18.15
C THR A 119 1.51 -0.84 -17.92
N LEU A 120 2.37 0.19 -17.84
CA LEU A 120 1.93 1.58 -17.66
C LEU A 120 1.09 2.13 -18.83
N ASP A 121 1.23 1.56 -20.01
CA ASP A 121 0.42 1.86 -21.19
C ASP A 121 -0.85 1.02 -21.31
N GLY A 122 -1.18 0.24 -20.25
CA GLY A 122 -2.45 -0.46 -20.12
C GLY A 122 -2.51 -1.83 -20.81
N VAL A 123 -1.38 -2.40 -21.24
CA VAL A 123 -1.36 -3.74 -21.80
C VAL A 123 -1.39 -4.80 -20.69
N SER A 124 -2.39 -5.70 -20.72
CA SER A 124 -2.51 -6.78 -19.74
C SER A 124 -1.32 -7.74 -19.84
N LYS A 125 -0.82 -8.12 -18.65
CA LYS A 125 0.17 -9.19 -18.45
C LYS A 125 -0.46 -10.44 -17.84
N GLY A 126 -1.76 -10.41 -17.59
CA GLY A 126 -2.53 -11.50 -17.01
C GLY A 126 -2.62 -11.44 -15.48
N LYS A 127 -3.27 -12.45 -14.93
CA LYS A 127 -3.42 -12.59 -13.48
C LYS A 127 -2.09 -12.90 -12.81
N ILE A 128 -1.89 -12.33 -11.63
CA ILE A 128 -0.75 -12.61 -10.77
C ILE A 128 -1.17 -13.47 -9.58
N SER A 129 -0.20 -14.08 -8.94
CA SER A 129 -0.35 -14.77 -7.66
C SER A 129 0.85 -14.52 -6.77
N VAL A 130 0.64 -14.61 -5.46
CA VAL A 130 1.72 -14.63 -4.48
C VAL A 130 2.68 -15.79 -4.73
N SER A 131 3.88 -15.75 -4.13
CA SER A 131 4.86 -16.82 -4.30
C SER A 131 4.35 -18.17 -3.74
N ASP A 132 4.74 -19.26 -4.37
CA ASP A 132 4.47 -20.65 -3.96
C ASP A 132 5.48 -21.17 -2.93
N VAL A 133 6.38 -20.33 -2.42
CA VAL A 133 7.35 -20.69 -1.38
C VAL A 133 6.60 -21.20 -0.15
N SER A 134 6.85 -22.48 0.19
CA SER A 134 6.24 -23.20 1.31
C SER A 134 7.25 -23.62 2.39
N VAL A 135 8.52 -23.27 2.23
CA VAL A 135 9.59 -23.52 3.19
C VAL A 135 10.12 -22.18 3.70
N LEU A 136 9.98 -21.94 5.01
CA LEU A 136 10.36 -20.65 5.64
C LEU A 136 11.80 -20.24 5.35
N ALA A 137 12.75 -21.17 5.34
CA ALA A 137 14.16 -20.88 5.04
C ALA A 137 14.40 -20.31 3.64
N HIS A 138 13.46 -20.51 2.71
CA HIS A 138 13.52 -19.99 1.35
C HIS A 138 12.67 -18.71 1.16
N ALA A 139 11.91 -18.32 2.19
CA ALA A 139 11.15 -17.08 2.16
C ALA A 139 12.08 -15.86 2.21
N ASN A 140 11.60 -14.75 1.69
CA ASN A 140 12.29 -13.47 1.79
C ASN A 140 11.32 -12.38 2.25
N PHE A 141 11.85 -11.41 2.98
CA PHE A 141 11.12 -10.21 3.36
C PHE A 141 11.15 -9.16 2.26
N CYS A 142 10.07 -8.42 2.16
CA CYS A 142 10.03 -7.13 1.49
C CYS A 142 10.12 -6.03 2.56
N GLU A 143 11.15 -5.19 2.50
CA GLU A 143 11.44 -4.15 3.49
C GLU A 143 11.54 -2.76 2.85
N SER A 144 11.31 -1.72 3.65
CA SER A 144 11.60 -0.35 3.21
C SER A 144 13.11 -0.11 3.09
N VAL A 145 13.50 0.70 2.11
CA VAL A 145 14.85 1.27 2.04
C VAL A 145 15.09 2.19 3.23
N GLU A 146 14.08 2.94 3.62
CA GLU A 146 14.11 3.87 4.76
C GLU A 146 14.02 3.12 6.10
N ARG A 147 15.06 3.30 6.95
CA ARG A 147 15.10 2.71 8.31
C ARG A 147 14.02 3.22 9.26
N GLY A 148 13.42 4.39 8.96
CA GLY A 148 12.40 5.01 9.82
C GLY A 148 11.00 4.42 9.70
N HIS A 149 10.69 3.67 8.63
CA HIS A 149 9.37 3.11 8.36
C HIS A 149 9.20 1.66 8.84
N SER A 150 10.28 0.97 9.17
CA SER A 150 10.24 -0.36 9.77
C SER A 150 11.38 -0.53 10.77
N SER A 151 11.13 -1.26 11.85
CA SER A 151 12.17 -1.65 12.80
C SER A 151 13.02 -2.76 12.18
N HIS A 152 14.04 -2.41 11.39
CA HIS A 152 14.97 -3.40 10.82
C HIS A 152 15.53 -4.36 11.86
N SER A 153 15.68 -3.92 13.14
CA SER A 153 16.11 -4.78 14.23
C SER A 153 15.05 -5.83 14.59
N HIS A 154 13.77 -5.47 14.62
CA HIS A 154 12.69 -6.42 14.86
C HIS A 154 12.52 -7.37 13.67
N SER A 155 12.55 -6.86 12.43
CA SER A 155 12.50 -7.72 11.24
C SER A 155 13.64 -8.74 11.21
N ALA A 156 14.87 -8.33 11.56
CA ALA A 156 16.01 -9.24 11.65
C ALA A 156 15.84 -10.30 12.77
N GLN A 157 15.29 -9.92 13.94
CA GLN A 157 15.00 -10.88 15.01
C GLN A 157 13.90 -11.88 14.61
N ILE A 158 12.85 -11.39 13.90
CA ILE A 158 11.79 -12.25 13.37
C ILE A 158 12.36 -13.21 12.33
N ALA A 159 13.17 -12.71 11.38
CA ALA A 159 13.84 -13.54 10.39
C ALA A 159 14.68 -14.66 11.03
N ALA A 160 15.49 -14.32 12.04
CA ALA A 160 16.30 -15.27 12.77
C ALA A 160 15.45 -16.35 13.49
N LYS A 161 14.34 -15.96 14.12
CA LYS A 161 13.41 -16.90 14.76
C LYS A 161 12.76 -17.86 13.76
N LEU A 162 12.44 -17.36 12.56
CA LEU A 162 11.83 -18.15 11.48
C LEU A 162 12.85 -18.95 10.67
N GLY A 163 14.15 -18.81 10.94
CA GLY A 163 15.22 -19.47 10.18
C GLY A 163 15.38 -18.94 8.75
N ILE A 164 14.91 -17.72 8.48
CA ILE A 164 15.01 -17.05 7.18
C ILE A 164 16.42 -16.45 7.07
N THR A 165 17.15 -16.87 6.04
CA THR A 165 18.53 -16.39 5.78
C THR A 165 18.65 -15.65 4.45
N THR A 166 17.57 -15.60 3.67
CA THR A 166 17.52 -14.91 2.38
C THR A 166 17.56 -13.39 2.61
N GLU A 167 18.38 -12.72 1.82
CA GLU A 167 18.46 -11.25 1.85
C GLU A 167 17.10 -10.62 1.55
N PRO A 168 16.71 -9.56 2.29
CA PRO A 168 15.43 -8.88 2.06
C PRO A 168 15.43 -8.13 0.73
N TYR A 169 14.29 -8.16 0.05
CA TYR A 169 14.02 -7.32 -1.10
C TYR A 169 13.62 -5.92 -0.62
N ARG A 170 14.46 -4.91 -0.90
CA ARG A 170 14.27 -3.55 -0.39
C ARG A 170 13.67 -2.66 -1.46
N ILE A 171 12.47 -2.18 -1.19
CA ILE A 171 11.73 -1.19 -1.99
C ILE A 171 10.91 -0.29 -1.08
N ASP A 172 10.62 0.92 -1.54
CA ASP A 172 9.78 1.86 -0.79
C ASP A 172 8.30 1.74 -1.15
N SER A 173 7.45 2.40 -0.40
CA SER A 173 6.01 2.58 -0.62
C SER A 173 5.15 1.31 -0.55
N GLN A 174 3.91 1.44 -0.94
CA GLN A 174 2.98 0.32 -1.17
C GLN A 174 3.42 -0.60 -2.32
N CYS A 175 4.47 -0.25 -3.08
CA CYS A 175 5.13 -1.21 -3.98
C CYS A 175 5.52 -2.52 -3.28
N LYS A 176 5.66 -2.53 -1.94
CA LYS A 176 5.87 -3.74 -1.14
C LYS A 176 4.70 -4.73 -1.22
N TYR A 177 3.47 -4.21 -1.21
CA TYR A 177 2.29 -5.05 -1.46
C TYR A 177 2.32 -5.64 -2.87
N ALA A 178 2.61 -4.80 -3.87
CA ALA A 178 2.74 -5.25 -5.25
C ALA A 178 3.81 -6.32 -5.42
N ALA A 179 4.96 -6.18 -4.77
CA ALA A 179 6.05 -7.15 -4.82
C ALA A 179 5.66 -8.50 -4.20
N VAL A 180 4.95 -8.50 -3.06
CA VAL A 180 4.43 -9.74 -2.46
C VAL A 180 3.31 -10.32 -3.33
N GLY A 181 2.37 -9.51 -3.81
CA GLY A 181 1.27 -9.96 -4.67
C GLY A 181 1.74 -10.57 -6.00
N ARG A 182 2.88 -10.09 -6.55
CA ARG A 182 3.50 -10.61 -7.76
C ARG A 182 4.45 -11.79 -7.50
N GLY A 183 4.69 -12.16 -6.23
CA GLY A 183 5.57 -13.25 -5.86
C GLY A 183 7.08 -12.92 -5.91
N ASP A 184 7.47 -11.65 -5.89
CA ASP A 184 8.88 -11.23 -5.79
C ASP A 184 9.42 -11.38 -4.36
N ALA A 185 8.53 -11.26 -3.37
CA ALA A 185 8.79 -11.51 -1.96
C ALA A 185 7.66 -12.32 -1.33
N ALA A 186 7.93 -12.95 -0.19
CA ALA A 186 6.95 -13.79 0.50
C ALA A 186 6.31 -13.10 1.71
N ILE A 187 6.99 -12.12 2.31
CA ILE A 187 6.59 -11.50 3.58
C ILE A 187 6.83 -9.99 3.52
N TYR A 188 5.86 -9.21 4.00
CA TYR A 188 6.02 -7.79 4.30
C TYR A 188 5.47 -7.50 5.69
N LEU A 189 6.26 -6.80 6.51
CA LEU A 189 5.90 -6.41 7.87
C LEU A 189 5.92 -4.89 8.00
N ARG A 190 4.80 -4.32 8.46
CA ARG A 190 4.73 -2.94 8.94
C ARG A 190 4.43 -2.96 10.44
N LEU A 191 5.52 -3.08 11.21
CA LEU A 191 5.43 -3.22 12.67
C LEU A 191 5.19 -1.87 13.33
N PRO A 192 4.48 -1.83 14.47
CA PRO A 192 4.28 -0.61 15.23
C PRO A 192 5.61 0.00 15.67
N THR A 193 5.89 1.25 15.29
CA THR A 193 7.14 1.96 15.62
C THR A 193 6.96 2.99 16.74
N ARG A 194 5.72 3.40 17.01
CA ARG A 194 5.38 4.43 18.01
C ARG A 194 4.12 4.07 18.77
N PRO A 195 4.08 4.25 20.12
CA PRO A 195 2.86 4.09 20.88
C PRO A 195 1.75 5.02 20.38
N GLY A 196 0.53 4.50 20.25
CA GLY A 196 -0.65 5.26 19.85
C GLY A 196 -0.74 5.64 18.37
N TYR A 197 0.23 5.25 17.54
CA TYR A 197 0.13 5.45 16.10
C TYR A 197 -0.96 4.56 15.50
N GLN A 198 -1.82 5.15 14.69
CA GLN A 198 -2.86 4.46 13.94
C GLN A 198 -2.53 4.54 12.45
N GLU A 199 -2.50 3.39 11.80
CA GLU A 199 -2.28 3.29 10.37
C GLU A 199 -3.41 3.99 9.61
N LYS A 200 -3.08 4.60 8.48
CA LYS A 200 -4.04 5.29 7.63
C LYS A 200 -4.64 4.33 6.61
N ILE A 201 -5.94 4.45 6.34
CA ILE A 201 -6.59 3.52 5.40
C ILE A 201 -6.03 3.62 3.98
N TRP A 202 -5.57 4.80 3.54
CA TRP A 202 -4.97 5.00 2.21
C TRP A 202 -3.61 4.34 2.04
N ASP A 203 -2.85 4.10 3.13
CA ASP A 203 -1.59 3.34 3.12
C ASP A 203 -1.80 1.84 2.87
N HIS A 204 -3.05 1.33 2.94
CA HIS A 204 -3.31 -0.10 3.00
C HIS A 204 -4.42 -0.61 2.09
N ALA A 205 -5.50 0.15 1.86
CA ALA A 205 -6.71 -0.37 1.20
C ALA A 205 -6.41 -1.02 -0.16
N ALA A 206 -5.70 -0.31 -1.05
CA ALA A 206 -5.37 -0.84 -2.36
C ALA A 206 -4.45 -2.07 -2.27
N GLY A 207 -3.42 -2.00 -1.40
CA GLY A 207 -2.47 -3.08 -1.19
C GLY A 207 -3.11 -4.35 -0.64
N VAL A 208 -4.05 -4.22 0.31
CA VAL A 208 -4.81 -5.35 0.87
C VAL A 208 -5.59 -6.07 -0.22
N ALA A 209 -6.35 -5.33 -1.04
CA ALA A 209 -7.09 -5.94 -2.15
C ALA A 209 -6.15 -6.70 -3.11
N VAL A 210 -5.02 -6.08 -3.49
CA VAL A 210 -4.03 -6.71 -4.39
C VAL A 210 -3.50 -8.01 -3.80
N ILE A 211 -3.17 -8.05 -2.50
CA ILE A 211 -2.66 -9.27 -1.85
C ILE A 211 -3.73 -10.35 -1.73
N VAL A 212 -4.90 -10.01 -1.20
CA VAL A 212 -5.97 -10.99 -0.94
C VAL A 212 -6.41 -11.63 -2.26
N GLU A 213 -6.60 -10.83 -3.29
CA GLU A 213 -7.02 -11.30 -4.61
C GLU A 213 -5.88 -12.02 -5.38
N ALA A 214 -4.62 -11.84 -4.99
CA ALA A 214 -3.49 -12.65 -5.47
C ALA A 214 -3.28 -13.95 -4.68
N GLY A 215 -4.15 -14.25 -3.69
CA GLY A 215 -4.11 -15.47 -2.88
C GLY A 215 -3.22 -15.38 -1.63
N GLY A 216 -2.79 -14.18 -1.22
CA GLY A 216 -2.05 -13.96 0.01
C GLY A 216 -2.93 -13.66 1.22
N THR A 217 -2.31 -13.40 2.35
CA THR A 217 -2.99 -13.11 3.62
C THR A 217 -2.47 -11.80 4.21
N VAL A 218 -3.41 -10.98 4.71
CA VAL A 218 -3.12 -9.71 5.39
C VAL A 218 -3.87 -9.67 6.71
N THR A 219 -3.14 -9.45 7.81
CA THR A 219 -3.73 -9.23 9.14
C THR A 219 -2.94 -8.17 9.92
N ASP A 220 -3.42 -7.80 11.09
CA ASP A 220 -2.62 -7.08 12.08
C ASP A 220 -1.71 -8.03 12.89
N VAL A 221 -0.93 -7.50 13.84
CA VAL A 221 -0.02 -8.30 14.70
C VAL A 221 -0.76 -9.28 15.61
N TYR A 222 -2.06 -9.13 15.78
CA TYR A 222 -2.92 -10.06 16.55
C TYR A 222 -3.59 -11.13 15.68
N GLY A 223 -3.42 -11.05 14.35
CA GLY A 223 -4.06 -11.95 13.40
C GLY A 223 -5.51 -11.57 13.08
N LYS A 224 -5.90 -10.31 13.32
CA LYS A 224 -7.21 -9.77 12.95
C LYS A 224 -7.13 -9.16 11.57
N ASP A 225 -8.20 -9.31 10.80
CA ASP A 225 -8.36 -8.58 9.55
C ASP A 225 -8.30 -7.06 9.78
N LEU A 226 -7.86 -6.32 8.76
CA LEU A 226 -7.83 -4.87 8.85
C LEU A 226 -9.25 -4.30 8.75
N ASP A 227 -9.61 -3.47 9.71
CA ASP A 227 -10.95 -2.89 9.85
C ASP A 227 -11.01 -1.51 9.18
N PHE A 228 -11.52 -1.47 7.96
CA PHE A 228 -11.70 -0.24 7.17
C PHE A 228 -13.01 0.50 7.45
N SER A 229 -13.81 0.05 8.43
CA SER A 229 -15.12 0.62 8.76
C SER A 229 -15.05 1.84 9.70
N LEU A 230 -13.88 2.17 10.23
CA LEU A 230 -13.70 3.14 11.32
C LEU A 230 -13.31 4.55 10.85
N GLY A 231 -13.50 4.85 9.58
CA GLY A 231 -13.14 6.16 9.00
C GLY A 231 -11.71 6.17 8.47
N ARG A 232 -10.96 7.25 8.72
CA ARG A 232 -9.65 7.52 8.09
C ARG A 232 -8.49 6.67 8.63
N THR A 233 -8.69 5.89 9.69
CA THR A 233 -7.63 5.13 10.35
C THR A 233 -8.06 3.70 10.68
N LEU A 234 -7.09 2.79 10.72
CA LEU A 234 -7.25 1.42 11.21
C LEU A 234 -7.17 1.39 12.74
N ALA A 235 -8.12 2.09 13.41
CA ALA A 235 -8.08 2.34 14.86
C ALA A 235 -8.12 1.06 15.72
N ASN A 236 -8.72 -0.03 15.21
CA ASN A 236 -8.82 -1.33 15.89
C ASN A 236 -7.63 -2.26 15.62
N ASN A 237 -6.73 -1.88 14.71
CA ASN A 237 -5.60 -2.70 14.30
C ASN A 237 -4.27 -2.15 14.79
N LYS A 238 -3.28 -3.02 14.92
CA LYS A 238 -1.94 -2.66 15.32
C LYS A 238 -0.92 -3.29 14.38
N GLY A 239 -0.23 -2.46 13.60
CA GLY A 239 0.68 -2.90 12.55
C GLY A 239 0.00 -3.71 11.45
N VAL A 240 0.78 -4.17 10.49
CA VAL A 240 0.29 -4.97 9.36
C VAL A 240 1.27 -6.08 9.04
N ILE A 241 0.75 -7.29 8.89
CA ILE A 241 1.48 -8.51 8.50
C ILE A 241 0.92 -8.99 7.18
N VAL A 242 1.76 -9.07 6.18
CA VAL A 242 1.44 -9.57 4.84
C VAL A 242 2.28 -10.79 4.54
N SER A 243 1.66 -11.83 4.01
CA SER A 243 2.39 -13.03 3.57
C SER A 243 1.74 -13.67 2.34
N ASN A 244 2.45 -14.62 1.76
CA ASN A 244 1.91 -15.49 0.72
C ASN A 244 0.90 -16.54 1.25
N GLY A 245 0.51 -16.48 2.53
CA GLY A 245 -0.47 -17.36 3.16
C GLY A 245 0.09 -18.70 3.67
N GLN A 246 1.21 -19.21 3.16
CA GLN A 246 1.72 -20.55 3.48
C GLN A 246 2.15 -20.72 4.95
N PHE A 247 2.69 -19.66 5.57
CA PHE A 247 3.24 -19.68 6.92
C PHE A 247 2.85 -18.45 7.75
N HIS A 248 1.66 -17.87 7.48
CA HIS A 248 1.19 -16.66 8.15
C HIS A 248 1.09 -16.83 9.68
N ALA A 249 0.65 -17.99 10.15
CA ALA A 249 0.54 -18.31 11.58
C ALA A 249 1.89 -18.31 12.29
N GLU A 250 2.92 -18.89 11.68
CA GLU A 250 4.27 -18.92 12.23
C GLU A 250 4.88 -17.51 12.28
N ILE A 251 4.62 -16.70 11.26
CA ILE A 251 5.04 -15.28 11.26
C ILE A 251 4.38 -14.54 12.42
N LEU A 252 3.08 -14.70 12.64
CA LEU A 252 2.36 -14.06 13.76
C LEU A 252 2.93 -14.46 15.12
N VAL A 253 3.27 -15.72 15.32
CA VAL A 253 3.92 -16.18 16.56
C VAL A 253 5.26 -15.47 16.76
N ALA A 254 6.14 -15.49 15.76
CA ALA A 254 7.44 -14.85 15.84
C ALA A 254 7.35 -13.33 16.05
N VAL A 255 6.40 -12.66 15.39
CA VAL A 255 6.14 -11.22 15.56
C VAL A 255 5.72 -10.90 16.99
N ARG A 256 4.76 -11.65 17.56
CA ARG A 256 4.29 -11.44 18.93
C ARG A 256 5.38 -11.63 19.97
N GLU A 257 6.19 -12.69 19.83
CA GLU A 257 7.31 -12.95 20.71
C GLU A 257 8.35 -11.82 20.67
N VAL A 258 8.68 -11.30 19.49
CA VAL A 258 9.66 -10.21 19.34
C VAL A 258 9.12 -8.89 19.87
N LEU A 259 7.81 -8.64 19.74
CA LEU A 259 7.16 -7.43 20.23
C LEU A 259 6.74 -7.51 21.72
N GLY A 260 6.85 -8.68 22.37
CA GLY A 260 6.41 -8.89 23.75
C GLY A 260 4.88 -8.81 23.92
N LEU A 261 4.12 -9.33 22.96
CA LEU A 261 2.65 -9.31 22.91
C LEU A 261 2.06 -10.65 23.33
#